data_427e49a302eff8fdfb86d21b8ad32d33
#
_entry.id   427e49a302eff8fdfb86d21b8ad32d33
#
_cell.length_a   1.000
_cell.length_b   1.000
_cell.length_c   1.000
_cell.angle_alpha   90.00
_cell.angle_beta   90.00
_cell.angle_gamma   90.00
#
_symmetry.space_group_name_H-M   'P 1'
#
loop_
_entity.id
_entity.type
_entity.pdbx_description
1 polymer ?
#
loop_
_entity_poly.entity_id
_entity_poly.type
_entity_poly.pdbx_seq_one_letter_code
_entity_poly.pdbx_strand_id
1 'polypeptide(L)'
;MIPRLAKCLGVDANMLFYLAADSDEIPNVIMVDDNEVILSHSLTVLGKVIPNAAITGFTRPVEAIEYAKVKRVALAVLDIELGTGSGLELCRRLLEINPCINVVFLTAYADYALDAWGTEASGFMLKPLTPEGVREQLKKLRYPFWTGGADE
;
A
#
# COMPACT_ATOMS: atom_id res chain seq x y z
N MET A 1 19.48 0.95 -19.50
CA MET A 1 18.17 0.48 -18.99
C MET A 1 17.72 1.35 -17.85
N ILE A 2 16.47 1.76 -17.90
CA ILE A 2 15.92 2.61 -16.84
C ILE A 2 15.70 1.75 -15.60
N PRO A 3 16.16 2.19 -14.44
CA PRO A 3 15.88 1.45 -13.21
C PRO A 3 14.40 1.27 -13.00
N ARG A 4 14.03 0.15 -12.40
CA ARG A 4 12.64 -0.16 -12.18
C ARG A 4 11.94 0.93 -11.37
N LEU A 5 12.63 1.47 -10.37
CA LEU A 5 12.04 2.54 -9.54
C LEU A 5 11.76 3.78 -10.38
N ALA A 6 12.67 4.16 -11.24
CA ALA A 6 12.45 5.34 -12.09
C ALA A 6 11.28 5.11 -13.03
N LYS A 7 11.16 3.90 -13.59
CA LYS A 7 10.04 3.56 -14.47
C LYS A 7 8.72 3.64 -13.72
N CYS A 8 8.71 3.17 -12.48
CA CYS A 8 7.51 3.19 -11.67
C CYS A 8 7.07 4.58 -11.30
N LEU A 9 8.00 5.50 -11.15
CA LEU A 9 7.65 6.89 -10.87
C LEU A 9 7.20 7.63 -12.13
N GLY A 10 7.30 6.99 -13.30
CA GLY A 10 6.89 7.60 -14.54
C GLY A 10 7.87 8.63 -15.05
N VAL A 11 9.13 8.55 -14.62
CA VAL A 11 10.17 9.50 -14.98
C VAL A 11 11.45 8.75 -15.28
N ASP A 12 12.39 9.43 -15.94
CA ASP A 12 13.70 8.83 -16.18
C ASP A 12 14.58 8.94 -14.93
N ALA A 13 15.80 8.42 -15.01
CA ALA A 13 16.70 8.38 -13.86
C ALA A 13 17.05 9.78 -13.36
N ASN A 14 17.16 10.75 -14.25
CA ASN A 14 17.46 12.13 -13.84
C ASN A 14 16.31 12.73 -13.06
N MET A 15 15.09 12.47 -13.50
CA MET A 15 13.92 12.95 -12.80
C MET A 15 13.74 12.25 -11.47
N LEU A 16 14.13 10.99 -11.38
CA LEU A 16 14.08 10.27 -10.11
C LEU A 16 14.99 10.95 -9.08
N PHE A 17 16.18 11.33 -9.49
CA PHE A 17 17.09 12.04 -8.61
C PHE A 17 16.48 13.36 -8.14
N TYR A 18 15.85 14.05 -9.05
CA TYR A 18 15.19 15.32 -8.76
C TYR A 18 14.08 15.14 -7.75
N LEU A 19 13.25 14.12 -7.94
CA LEU A 19 12.15 13.83 -7.01
C LEU A 19 12.66 13.41 -5.64
N ALA A 20 13.78 12.69 -5.60
CA ALA A 20 14.36 12.28 -4.33
C ALA A 20 14.83 13.50 -3.52
N ALA A 21 15.27 14.55 -4.20
CA ALA A 21 15.66 15.77 -3.52
C ALA A 21 14.46 16.58 -3.04
N ASP A 22 13.30 16.36 -3.64
CA ASP A 22 12.06 17.05 -3.26
C ASP A 22 11.28 16.13 -2.32
N SER A 23 11.72 16.06 -1.09
CA SER A 23 11.16 15.13 -0.10
C SER A 23 9.89 15.62 0.55
N ASP A 24 9.34 16.75 0.06
CA ASP A 24 8.13 17.31 0.66
C ASP A 24 6.86 16.62 0.21
N GLU A 25 6.95 15.76 -0.80
CA GLU A 25 5.75 15.08 -1.27
C GLU A 25 5.24 14.08 -0.23
N ILE A 26 3.96 14.24 0.12
CA ILE A 26 3.33 13.38 1.12
C ILE A 26 2.89 12.09 0.46
N PRO A 27 3.37 10.93 0.94
CA PRO A 27 2.91 9.67 0.36
C PRO A 27 1.45 9.40 0.72
N ASN A 28 0.71 8.88 -0.26
CA ASN A 28 -0.68 8.49 -0.04
C ASN A 28 -0.73 7.00 0.29
N VAL A 29 -1.36 6.68 1.41
CA VAL A 29 -1.52 5.31 1.87
C VAL A 29 -3.01 5.04 1.97
N ILE A 30 -3.47 3.92 1.42
CA ILE A 30 -4.87 3.54 1.55
C ILE A 30 -4.99 2.21 2.27
N MET A 31 -6.13 2.05 2.94
CA MET A 31 -6.51 0.81 3.61
C MET A 31 -7.91 0.46 3.18
N VAL A 32 -8.12 -0.77 2.74
CA VAL A 32 -9.45 -1.21 2.30
C VAL A 32 -9.87 -2.42 3.11
N ASP A 33 -10.98 -2.28 3.85
CA ASP A 33 -11.55 -3.34 4.66
C ASP A 33 -13.04 -3.04 4.80
N ASP A 34 -13.89 -4.00 4.49
CA ASP A 34 -15.33 -3.78 4.55
C ASP A 34 -15.86 -3.72 5.99
N ASN A 35 -15.08 -4.11 6.98
CA ASN A 35 -15.44 -4.00 8.39
C ASN A 35 -14.96 -2.65 8.92
N GLU A 36 -15.90 -1.78 9.27
CA GLU A 36 -15.57 -0.42 9.69
C GLU A 36 -14.76 -0.37 10.99
N VAL A 37 -15.01 -1.30 11.89
CA VAL A 37 -14.27 -1.33 13.16
C VAL A 37 -12.81 -1.70 12.91
N ILE A 38 -12.58 -2.72 12.11
CA ILE A 38 -11.22 -3.14 11.76
C ILE A 38 -10.52 -2.05 10.97
N LEU A 39 -11.24 -1.41 10.04
CA LEU A 39 -10.68 -0.32 9.25
C LEU A 39 -10.22 0.82 10.15
N SER A 40 -11.08 1.22 11.09
CA SER A 40 -10.76 2.32 11.99
C SER A 40 -9.52 2.02 12.82
N HIS A 41 -9.43 0.81 13.37
CA HIS A 41 -8.25 0.40 14.13
C HIS A 41 -6.99 0.42 13.26
N SER A 42 -7.11 -0.10 12.05
CA SER A 42 -5.98 -0.18 11.15
C SER A 42 -5.48 1.20 10.74
N LEU A 43 -6.41 2.13 10.50
CA LEU A 43 -6.03 3.50 10.17
C LEU A 43 -5.25 4.15 11.31
N THR A 44 -5.66 3.89 12.55
CA THR A 44 -4.96 4.41 13.71
C THR A 44 -3.53 3.87 13.78
N VAL A 45 -3.37 2.56 13.54
CA VAL A 45 -2.04 1.95 13.57
C VAL A 45 -1.15 2.52 12.47
N LEU A 46 -1.70 2.64 11.26
CA LEU A 46 -0.93 3.19 10.14
C LEU A 46 -0.51 4.63 10.41
N GLY A 47 -1.39 5.42 11.03
CA GLY A 47 -1.05 6.80 11.35
C GLY A 47 0.08 6.93 12.35
N LYS A 48 0.20 5.97 13.25
CA LYS A 48 1.29 5.97 14.22
C LYS A 48 2.62 5.56 13.60
N VAL A 49 2.58 4.62 12.64
CA VAL A 49 3.81 4.09 12.04
C VAL A 49 4.30 4.96 10.91
N ILE A 50 3.38 5.57 10.15
CA ILE A 50 3.74 6.40 9.00
C ILE A 50 3.13 7.80 9.21
N PRO A 51 3.69 8.59 10.14
CA PRO A 51 3.08 9.86 10.50
C PRO A 51 3.14 10.92 9.40
N ASN A 52 4.00 10.74 8.41
CA ASN A 52 4.10 11.70 7.31
C ASN A 52 3.16 11.38 6.14
N ALA A 53 2.38 10.31 6.23
CA ALA A 53 1.53 9.89 5.13
C ALA A 53 0.12 10.48 5.23
N ALA A 54 -0.51 10.65 4.08
CA ALA A 54 -1.94 10.92 3.99
C ALA A 54 -2.63 9.57 3.89
N ILE A 55 -3.32 9.18 4.96
CA ILE A 55 -3.89 7.83 5.08
C ILE A 55 -5.40 7.92 4.92
N THR A 56 -5.94 7.15 3.98
CA THR A 56 -7.37 7.15 3.69
C THR A 56 -7.91 5.74 3.73
N GLY A 57 -9.06 5.56 4.37
CA GLY A 57 -9.70 4.25 4.48
C GLY A 57 -10.90 4.14 3.58
N PHE A 58 -11.13 2.95 3.05
CA PHE A 58 -12.29 2.66 2.20
C PHE A 58 -12.92 1.35 2.64
N THR A 59 -14.24 1.30 2.63
CA THR A 59 -14.96 0.07 2.88
C THR A 59 -15.38 -0.63 1.59
N ARG A 60 -15.22 0.02 0.45
CA ARG A 60 -15.65 -0.51 -0.84
C ARG A 60 -14.52 -0.43 -1.84
N PRO A 61 -14.27 -1.52 -2.58
CA PRO A 61 -13.17 -1.53 -3.56
C PRO A 61 -13.30 -0.46 -4.64
N VAL A 62 -14.52 -0.18 -5.08
CA VAL A 62 -14.75 0.78 -6.15
C VAL A 62 -14.25 2.18 -5.75
N GLU A 63 -14.45 2.55 -4.49
CA GLU A 63 -14.01 3.85 -4.01
C GLU A 63 -12.48 3.96 -3.98
N ALA A 64 -11.83 2.85 -3.61
CA ALA A 64 -10.36 2.82 -3.61
C ALA A 64 -9.82 2.96 -5.04
N ILE A 65 -10.48 2.31 -5.99
CA ILE A 65 -10.06 2.39 -7.38
C ILE A 65 -10.20 3.82 -7.90
N GLU A 66 -11.32 4.48 -7.61
CA GLU A 66 -11.52 5.85 -8.06
C GLU A 66 -10.47 6.79 -7.45
N TYR A 67 -10.15 6.58 -6.18
CA TYR A 67 -9.12 7.36 -5.52
C TYR A 67 -7.77 7.16 -6.20
N ALA A 68 -7.43 5.91 -6.52
CA ALA A 68 -6.13 5.60 -7.13
C ALA A 68 -5.97 6.18 -8.53
N LYS A 69 -7.08 6.43 -9.21
CA LYS A 69 -7.03 7.04 -10.55
C LYS A 69 -6.62 8.51 -10.51
N VAL A 70 -6.87 9.19 -9.39
CA VAL A 70 -6.58 10.63 -9.29
C VAL A 70 -5.44 10.93 -8.34
N LYS A 71 -5.06 10.01 -7.48
CA LYS A 71 -3.96 10.19 -6.53
C LYS A 71 -2.97 9.06 -6.67
N ARG A 72 -1.68 9.40 -6.59
CA ARG A 72 -0.64 8.39 -6.66
C ARG A 72 -0.54 7.71 -5.29
N VAL A 73 -0.87 6.43 -5.24
CA VAL A 73 -0.87 5.66 -4.00
C VAL A 73 0.47 4.96 -3.86
N ALA A 74 1.15 5.20 -2.73
CA ALA A 74 2.44 4.56 -2.46
C ALA A 74 2.27 3.18 -1.83
N LEU A 75 1.23 3.03 -1.01
CA LEU A 75 1.00 1.77 -0.28
C LEU A 75 -0.50 1.55 -0.15
N ALA A 76 -0.93 0.35 -0.48
CA ALA A 76 -2.31 -0.09 -0.27
C ALA A 76 -2.30 -1.32 0.63
N VAL A 77 -3.01 -1.24 1.76
CA VAL A 77 -3.20 -2.38 2.64
C VAL A 77 -4.62 -2.89 2.39
N LEU A 78 -4.73 -4.12 1.93
CA LEU A 78 -5.99 -4.66 1.43
C LEU A 78 -6.40 -5.90 2.21
N ASP A 79 -7.66 -5.92 2.66
CA ASP A 79 -8.26 -7.16 3.14
C ASP A 79 -8.50 -8.07 1.93
N ILE A 80 -8.13 -9.34 2.05
CA ILE A 80 -8.33 -10.29 0.95
C ILE A 80 -9.82 -10.59 0.77
N GLU A 81 -10.55 -10.76 1.87
CA GLU A 81 -11.97 -11.07 1.80
C GLU A 81 -12.80 -9.81 1.99
N LEU A 82 -13.24 -9.24 0.89
CA LEU A 82 -14.14 -8.09 0.91
C LEU A 82 -15.56 -8.56 0.60
N GLY A 83 -16.52 -7.98 1.31
CA GLY A 83 -17.91 -8.43 1.18
C GLY A 83 -18.48 -8.32 -0.22
N THR A 84 -17.96 -7.40 -1.02
CA THR A 84 -18.45 -7.17 -2.38
C THR A 84 -17.45 -7.64 -3.44
N GLY A 85 -16.41 -8.38 -3.03
CA GLY A 85 -15.44 -8.87 -3.99
C GLY A 85 -14.20 -9.39 -3.30
N SER A 86 -13.12 -9.48 -4.06
CA SER A 86 -11.87 -10.03 -3.58
C SER A 86 -10.81 -8.95 -3.53
N GLY A 87 -10.03 -8.96 -2.45
CA GLY A 87 -8.86 -8.09 -2.36
C GLY A 87 -7.81 -8.44 -3.39
N LEU A 88 -7.77 -9.69 -3.84
CA LEU A 88 -6.85 -10.09 -4.90
C LEU A 88 -7.19 -9.40 -6.21
N GLU A 89 -8.47 -9.32 -6.53
CA GLU A 89 -8.90 -8.63 -7.73
C GLU A 89 -8.64 -7.14 -7.62
N LEU A 90 -8.89 -6.57 -6.44
CA LEU A 90 -8.60 -5.16 -6.20
C LEU A 90 -7.11 -4.88 -6.38
N CYS A 91 -6.25 -5.76 -5.88
CA CYS A 91 -4.81 -5.63 -6.06
C CYS A 91 -4.46 -5.57 -7.54
N ARG A 92 -5.04 -6.47 -8.34
CA ARG A 92 -4.78 -6.49 -9.77
C ARG A 92 -5.17 -5.19 -10.44
N ARG A 93 -6.34 -4.67 -10.07
CA ARG A 93 -6.85 -3.41 -10.63
C ARG A 93 -5.96 -2.23 -10.26
N LEU A 94 -5.52 -2.19 -9.01
CA LEU A 94 -4.64 -1.11 -8.56
C LEU A 94 -3.29 -1.16 -9.27
N LEU A 95 -2.76 -2.35 -9.49
CA LEU A 95 -1.48 -2.50 -10.20
C LEU A 95 -1.60 -2.12 -11.67
N GLU A 96 -2.77 -2.29 -12.27
CA GLU A 96 -3.01 -1.82 -13.63
C GLU A 96 -2.96 -0.28 -13.71
N ILE A 97 -3.45 0.38 -12.66
CA ILE A 97 -3.44 1.85 -12.61
C ILE A 97 -2.03 2.36 -12.34
N ASN A 98 -1.34 1.74 -11.39
CA ASN A 98 0.02 2.15 -11.00
C ASN A 98 0.84 0.91 -10.71
N PRO A 99 1.68 0.47 -11.66
CA PRO A 99 2.46 -0.78 -11.46
C PRO A 99 3.45 -0.72 -10.31
N CYS A 100 3.68 0.45 -9.76
CA CYS A 100 4.66 0.63 -8.69
C CYS A 100 4.02 0.88 -7.33
N ILE A 101 2.73 0.63 -7.22
CA ILE A 101 2.08 0.66 -5.93
C ILE A 101 2.57 -0.53 -5.10
N ASN A 102 2.84 -0.29 -3.81
CA ASN A 102 3.11 -1.38 -2.89
C ASN A 102 1.78 -1.89 -2.37
N VAL A 103 1.54 -3.19 -2.47
CA VAL A 103 0.32 -3.79 -1.97
C VAL A 103 0.69 -4.79 -0.89
N VAL A 104 0.08 -4.64 0.29
CA VAL A 104 0.26 -5.56 1.40
C VAL A 104 -1.13 -6.09 1.76
N PHE A 105 -1.28 -7.40 1.74
CA PHE A 105 -2.54 -8.01 2.12
C PHE A 105 -2.64 -8.18 3.63
N LEU A 106 -3.84 -8.00 4.16
CA LEU A 106 -4.14 -8.20 5.56
C LEU A 106 -5.34 -9.14 5.65
N THR A 107 -5.20 -10.26 6.33
CA THR A 107 -6.27 -11.23 6.43
C THR A 107 -6.22 -11.96 7.77
N ALA A 108 -7.36 -12.53 8.18
CA ALA A 108 -7.42 -13.39 9.34
C ALA A 108 -7.01 -14.83 9.03
N TYR A 109 -6.84 -15.16 7.76
CA TYR A 109 -6.66 -16.55 7.34
C TYR A 109 -5.31 -16.74 6.67
N ALA A 110 -4.42 -17.52 7.31
CA ALA A 110 -3.08 -17.74 6.79
C ALA A 110 -3.08 -18.46 5.43
N ASP A 111 -4.13 -19.22 5.14
CA ASP A 111 -4.20 -19.98 3.89
C ASP A 111 -4.17 -19.06 2.67
N TYR A 112 -4.63 -17.84 2.81
CA TYR A 112 -4.62 -16.87 1.71
C TYR A 112 -3.23 -16.41 1.31
N ALA A 113 -2.21 -16.74 2.12
CA ALA A 113 -0.85 -16.36 1.76
C ALA A 113 -0.44 -16.97 0.41
N LEU A 114 -0.88 -18.19 0.13
CA LEU A 114 -0.56 -18.84 -1.13
C LEU A 114 -1.19 -18.12 -2.31
N ASP A 115 -2.43 -17.65 -2.14
CA ASP A 115 -3.10 -16.90 -3.20
C ASP A 115 -2.43 -15.56 -3.43
N ALA A 116 -1.95 -14.91 -2.36
CA ALA A 116 -1.27 -13.64 -2.47
C ALA A 116 0.02 -13.75 -3.28
N TRP A 117 0.71 -14.89 -3.23
CA TRP A 117 1.92 -15.10 -4.01
C TRP A 117 1.67 -15.11 -5.51
N GLY A 118 0.43 -15.32 -5.94
CA GLY A 118 0.08 -15.26 -7.35
C GLY A 118 -0.10 -13.86 -7.87
N THR A 119 0.02 -12.84 -6.99
CA THR A 119 -0.08 -11.44 -7.39
C THR A 119 1.29 -10.79 -7.30
N GLU A 120 1.37 -9.51 -7.67
CA GLU A 120 2.61 -8.75 -7.51
C GLU A 120 2.59 -7.95 -6.21
N ALA A 121 1.99 -8.50 -5.17
CA ALA A 121 1.95 -7.85 -3.87
C ALA A 121 3.34 -7.80 -3.25
N SER A 122 3.58 -6.74 -2.46
CA SER A 122 4.84 -6.56 -1.76
C SER A 122 4.92 -7.37 -0.49
N GLY A 123 3.78 -7.69 0.12
CA GLY A 123 3.80 -8.40 1.39
C GLY A 123 2.42 -8.89 1.81
N PHE A 124 2.40 -9.44 3.01
CA PHE A 124 1.24 -10.14 3.55
C PHE A 124 1.33 -10.08 5.07
N MET A 125 0.22 -9.78 5.71
CA MET A 125 0.13 -9.75 7.17
C MET A 125 -1.14 -10.45 7.64
N LEU A 126 -1.08 -10.99 8.85
CA LEU A 126 -2.27 -11.55 9.49
C LEU A 126 -2.90 -10.50 10.40
N LYS A 127 -4.23 -10.50 10.45
CA LYS A 127 -4.97 -9.64 11.38
C LYS A 127 -4.71 -10.10 12.82
N PRO A 128 -4.72 -9.19 13.78
CA PRO A 128 -4.94 -7.74 13.65
C PRO A 128 -3.67 -7.02 13.19
N LEU A 129 -3.86 -5.85 12.59
CA LEU A 129 -2.75 -5.01 12.20
C LEU A 129 -2.05 -4.48 13.45
N THR A 130 -0.73 -4.62 13.48
CA THR A 130 0.07 -4.13 14.61
C THR A 130 1.15 -3.19 14.10
N PRO A 131 1.62 -2.27 14.96
CA PRO A 131 2.72 -1.41 14.54
C PRO A 131 3.97 -2.19 14.14
N GLU A 132 4.28 -3.26 14.87
CA GLU A 132 5.44 -4.09 14.54
C GLU A 132 5.29 -4.76 13.19
N GLY A 133 4.10 -5.27 12.91
CA GLY A 133 3.83 -5.92 11.63
C GLY A 133 3.97 -4.94 10.47
N VAL A 134 3.47 -3.73 10.65
CA VAL A 134 3.59 -2.70 9.61
C VAL A 134 5.06 -2.35 9.39
N ARG A 135 5.82 -2.16 10.47
CA ARG A 135 7.24 -1.81 10.34
C ARG A 135 8.01 -2.90 9.60
N GLU A 136 7.69 -4.16 9.87
CA GLU A 136 8.33 -5.26 9.17
C GLU A 136 8.04 -5.22 7.67
N GLN A 137 6.80 -4.94 7.30
CA GLN A 137 6.45 -4.86 5.90
C GLN A 137 7.11 -3.66 5.21
N LEU A 138 7.23 -2.54 5.92
CA LEU A 138 7.86 -1.36 5.34
C LEU A 138 9.33 -1.62 4.98
N LYS A 139 9.99 -2.50 5.69
CA LYS A 139 11.37 -2.87 5.38
C LYS A 139 11.50 -3.72 4.13
N LYS A 140 10.39 -4.31 3.67
CA LYS A 140 10.38 -5.25 2.56
C LYS A 140 9.66 -4.72 1.33
N LEU A 141 9.31 -3.44 1.30
CA LEU A 141 8.55 -2.89 0.20
C LEU A 141 9.33 -3.02 -1.11
N ARG A 142 8.59 -3.38 -2.15
CA ARG A 142 9.17 -3.49 -3.48
C ARG A 142 9.57 -2.12 -4.03
N TYR A 143 8.79 -1.10 -3.69
CA TYR A 143 9.03 0.28 -4.14
C TYR A 143 9.07 1.18 -2.92
N PRO A 144 10.23 1.26 -2.23
CA PRO A 144 10.32 2.01 -0.98
C PRO A 144 10.00 3.49 -1.15
N PHE A 145 9.44 4.07 -0.10
CA PHE A 145 9.20 5.50 -0.02
C PHE A 145 9.53 5.94 1.41
N TRP A 146 9.68 7.26 1.60
CA TRP A 146 10.01 7.78 2.92
C TRP A 146 8.79 7.70 3.84
N THR A 147 8.96 7.08 5.00
CA THR A 147 7.87 6.81 5.93
C THR A 147 7.88 7.70 7.16
N GLY A 148 8.73 8.72 7.19
CA GLY A 148 8.77 9.66 8.30
C GLY A 148 9.69 9.26 9.43
N GLY A 149 10.24 8.06 9.39
CA GLY A 149 11.16 7.61 10.42
C GLY A 149 12.58 8.07 10.13
N ALA A 150 13.31 8.42 11.16
CA ALA A 150 14.66 8.92 11.00
C ALA A 150 15.72 7.84 11.16
N ASP A 151 15.34 6.72 11.69
CA ASP A 151 16.28 5.71 12.15
C ASP A 151 16.06 4.36 11.51
N GLU A 152 15.36 4.34 10.43
CA GLU A 152 15.10 3.05 9.81
C GLU A 152 16.28 2.41 9.23
#